data_e8d7bc4824ba848f94217cdf29a9a625
#
_entry.id   e8d7bc4824ba848f94217cdf29a9a625
#
_cell.length_a   1.000
_cell.length_b   1.000
_cell.length_c   1.000
_cell.angle_alpha   90.00
_cell.angle_beta   90.00
_cell.angle_gamma   90.00
#
_symmetry.space_group_name_H-M   'P 1'
#
loop_
_entity.id
_entity.type
_entity.pdbx_description
1 polymer ?
#
loop_
_entity_poly.entity_id
_entity_poly.type
_entity_poly.pdbx_seq_one_letter_code
_entity_poly.pdbx_strand_id
1 'polypeptide(L)'
;MAGCEIWLSRHGESDWNAAGRWQGHGNPGLSARGREQAAARALRLAGEGFDALYASDLQRALETAAAIGVRIGLEAVVDPRLRERDVGRWTGLRAAEIRRTEAALLLRFERRDDPDLRPGGGESDNDLARRVRPCLAELGAAHPGQKIACVTHLGVVRLFAPQSAPDFASVTVIKG
;
A
#
# COMPACT_ATOMS: atom_id res chain seq x y z
N MET A 1 -26.16 -12.19 -3.14
CA MET A 1 -25.32 -11.74 -4.27
C MET A 1 -23.88 -12.11 -3.96
N ALA A 2 -23.10 -12.58 -4.93
CA ALA A 2 -21.68 -12.88 -4.69
C ALA A 2 -20.93 -11.55 -4.43
N GLY A 3 -20.17 -11.49 -3.34
CA GLY A 3 -19.35 -10.33 -3.00
C GLY A 3 -18.16 -10.19 -3.96
N CYS A 4 -17.55 -9.00 -4.03
CA CYS A 4 -16.30 -8.79 -4.76
C CYS A 4 -15.13 -9.36 -3.96
N GLU A 5 -14.17 -9.97 -4.65
CA GLU A 5 -12.90 -10.38 -4.05
C GLU A 5 -11.82 -9.34 -4.36
N ILE A 6 -11.31 -8.67 -3.33
CA ILE A 6 -10.31 -7.60 -3.48
C ILE A 6 -8.96 -8.10 -2.98
N TRP A 7 -7.97 -8.09 -3.87
CA TRP A 7 -6.60 -8.48 -3.57
C TRP A 7 -5.72 -7.25 -3.39
N LEU A 8 -5.37 -6.96 -2.14
CA LEU A 8 -4.44 -5.86 -1.82
C LEU A 8 -3.00 -6.34 -1.97
N SER A 9 -2.25 -5.71 -2.86
CA SER A 9 -0.82 -5.96 -3.08
C SER A 9 0.00 -4.76 -2.66
N ARG A 10 0.97 -4.94 -1.76
CA ARG A 10 1.96 -3.91 -1.47
C ARG A 10 2.87 -3.71 -2.67
N HIS A 11 3.28 -2.47 -2.97
CA HIS A 11 4.28 -2.15 -3.98
C HIS A 11 5.63 -2.85 -3.73
N GLY A 12 6.46 -3.03 -4.75
CA GLY A 12 7.84 -3.49 -4.64
C GLY A 12 8.73 -2.54 -3.83
N GLU A 13 9.93 -2.97 -3.49
CA GLU A 13 10.90 -2.14 -2.77
C GLU A 13 11.18 -0.83 -3.54
N SER A 14 11.08 0.31 -2.88
CA SER A 14 11.48 1.60 -3.45
C SER A 14 12.92 1.97 -3.05
N ASP A 15 13.51 2.95 -3.74
CA ASP A 15 14.83 3.47 -3.38
C ASP A 15 14.89 3.97 -1.92
N TRP A 16 13.80 4.55 -1.40
CA TRP A 16 13.73 4.98 -0.01
C TRP A 16 13.55 3.81 0.97
N ASN A 17 12.90 2.72 0.56
CA ASN A 17 12.91 1.49 1.38
C ASN A 17 14.34 0.95 1.50
N ALA A 18 15.07 0.84 0.40
CA ALA A 18 16.46 0.39 0.38
C ALA A 18 17.37 1.29 1.24
N ALA A 19 17.10 2.60 1.26
CA ALA A 19 17.84 3.58 2.06
C ALA A 19 17.36 3.68 3.53
N GLY A 20 16.34 2.92 3.96
CA GLY A 20 15.77 2.97 5.30
C GLY A 20 15.08 4.30 5.64
N ARG A 21 14.51 4.97 4.64
CA ARG A 21 13.80 6.24 4.81
C ARG A 21 12.30 6.05 4.88
N TRP A 22 11.65 6.81 5.75
CA TRP A 22 10.19 6.90 5.83
C TRP A 22 9.64 7.60 4.60
N GLN A 23 8.62 7.04 3.99
CA GLN A 23 8.14 7.53 2.70
C GLN A 23 6.88 8.40 2.82
N GLY A 24 5.84 7.91 3.50
CA GLY A 24 4.54 8.57 3.50
C GLY A 24 4.11 8.89 2.06
N HIS A 25 3.77 10.15 1.80
CA HIS A 25 3.44 10.69 0.48
C HIS A 25 4.66 11.13 -0.35
N GLY A 26 5.91 10.99 0.18
CA GLY A 26 7.12 11.10 -0.64
C GLY A 26 7.07 10.09 -1.80
N ASN A 27 7.59 10.48 -2.97
CA ASN A 27 7.29 9.78 -4.22
C ASN A 27 8.54 9.16 -4.92
N PRO A 28 9.38 8.35 -4.21
CA PRO A 28 10.43 7.60 -4.87
C PRO A 28 9.87 6.48 -5.72
N GLY A 29 10.56 6.16 -6.84
CA GLY A 29 10.30 4.99 -7.67
C GLY A 29 10.79 3.68 -7.05
N LEU A 30 10.61 2.58 -7.77
CA LEU A 30 11.11 1.27 -7.38
C LEU A 30 12.64 1.21 -7.48
N SER A 31 13.28 0.52 -6.54
CA SER A 31 14.68 0.10 -6.66
C SER A 31 14.81 -0.97 -7.76
N ALA A 32 16.05 -1.31 -8.15
CA ALA A 32 16.28 -2.43 -9.06
C ALA A 32 15.63 -3.72 -8.53
N ARG A 33 15.84 -4.02 -7.24
CA ARG A 33 15.21 -5.15 -6.55
C ARG A 33 13.69 -5.06 -6.53
N GLY A 34 13.13 -3.86 -6.34
CA GLY A 34 11.70 -3.63 -6.37
C GLY A 34 11.07 -3.94 -7.72
N ARG A 35 11.75 -3.64 -8.82
CA ARG A 35 11.31 -4.01 -10.17
C ARG A 35 11.31 -5.53 -10.38
N GLU A 36 12.32 -6.22 -9.88
CA GLU A 36 12.36 -7.70 -9.89
C GLU A 36 11.21 -8.30 -9.08
N GLN A 37 10.93 -7.74 -7.89
CA GLN A 37 9.80 -8.16 -7.05
C GLN A 37 8.46 -7.93 -7.76
N ALA A 38 8.27 -6.78 -8.43
CA ALA A 38 7.07 -6.49 -9.20
C ALA A 38 6.88 -7.47 -10.37
N ALA A 39 7.95 -7.79 -11.11
CA ALA A 39 7.92 -8.78 -12.18
C ALA A 39 7.59 -10.19 -11.67
N ALA A 40 8.21 -10.62 -10.57
CA ALA A 40 7.91 -11.91 -9.93
C ALA A 40 6.46 -11.98 -9.43
N ARG A 41 5.93 -10.86 -8.89
CA ARG A 41 4.54 -10.74 -8.51
C ARG A 41 3.61 -10.87 -9.71
N ALA A 42 3.89 -10.18 -10.80
CA ALA A 42 3.12 -10.25 -12.03
C ALA A 42 2.99 -11.68 -12.56
N LEU A 43 4.07 -12.46 -12.50
CA LEU A 43 4.04 -13.88 -12.86
C LEU A 43 3.11 -14.73 -11.98
N ARG A 44 3.11 -14.48 -10.66
CA ARG A 44 2.24 -15.20 -9.71
C ARG A 44 0.76 -14.87 -9.91
N LEU A 45 0.44 -13.64 -10.32
CA LEU A 45 -0.92 -13.17 -10.52
C LEU A 45 -1.48 -13.50 -11.92
N ALA A 46 -0.66 -13.91 -12.87
CA ALA A 46 -1.03 -14.10 -14.27
C ALA A 46 -2.18 -15.09 -14.52
N GLY A 47 -2.39 -16.09 -13.64
CA GLY A 47 -3.44 -17.09 -13.77
C GLY A 47 -4.67 -16.87 -12.89
N GLU A 48 -4.73 -15.77 -12.16
CA GLU A 48 -5.74 -15.56 -11.13
C GLU A 48 -7.10 -15.06 -11.67
N GLY A 49 -7.17 -14.60 -12.92
CA GLY A 49 -8.42 -14.17 -13.54
C GLY A 49 -9.00 -12.89 -12.93
N PHE A 50 -8.20 -11.82 -12.87
CA PHE A 50 -8.67 -10.52 -12.42
C PHE A 50 -9.52 -9.82 -13.49
N ASP A 51 -10.58 -9.15 -13.04
CA ASP A 51 -11.50 -8.36 -13.87
C ASP A 51 -11.09 -6.88 -13.94
N ALA A 52 -10.39 -6.37 -12.91
CA ALA A 52 -9.89 -5.00 -12.88
C ALA A 52 -8.60 -4.88 -12.05
N LEU A 53 -7.81 -3.84 -12.36
CA LEU A 53 -6.60 -3.47 -11.65
C LEU A 53 -6.69 -2.01 -11.20
N TYR A 54 -6.45 -1.76 -9.94
CA TYR A 54 -6.38 -0.42 -9.34
C TYR A 54 -5.01 -0.16 -8.74
N ALA A 55 -4.60 1.10 -8.68
CA ALA A 55 -3.33 1.47 -8.05
C ALA A 55 -3.40 2.82 -7.33
N SER A 56 -2.65 2.95 -6.23
CA SER A 56 -2.27 4.25 -5.71
C SER A 56 -1.50 5.03 -6.78
N ASP A 57 -1.64 6.35 -6.79
CA ASP A 57 -0.93 7.26 -7.69
C ASP A 57 0.53 7.54 -7.31
N LEU A 58 1.04 6.93 -6.23
CA LEU A 58 2.45 7.05 -5.87
C LEU A 58 3.33 6.18 -6.79
N GLN A 59 4.45 6.75 -7.26
CA GLN A 59 5.30 6.19 -8.32
C GLN A 59 5.63 4.70 -8.11
N ARG A 60 6.03 4.31 -6.91
CA ARG A 60 6.34 2.91 -6.56
C ARG A 60 5.15 1.95 -6.74
N ALA A 61 3.92 2.44 -6.51
CA ALA A 61 2.70 1.65 -6.74
C ALA A 61 2.34 1.59 -8.22
N LEU A 62 2.49 2.70 -8.95
CA LEU A 62 2.27 2.77 -10.40
C LEU A 62 3.23 1.84 -11.14
N GLU A 63 4.53 1.86 -10.83
CA GLU A 63 5.53 0.98 -11.45
C GLU A 63 5.24 -0.50 -11.17
N THR A 64 4.80 -0.83 -9.95
CA THR A 64 4.39 -2.18 -9.59
C THR A 64 3.14 -2.61 -10.35
N ALA A 65 2.12 -1.74 -10.43
CA ALA A 65 0.88 -1.98 -11.14
C ALA A 65 1.11 -2.13 -12.65
N ALA A 66 2.00 -1.34 -13.24
CA ALA A 66 2.36 -1.46 -14.65
C ALA A 66 2.95 -2.84 -14.97
N ALA A 67 3.87 -3.35 -14.13
CA ALA A 67 4.43 -4.69 -14.30
C ALA A 67 3.36 -5.80 -14.22
N ILE A 68 2.42 -5.66 -13.26
CA ILE A 68 1.29 -6.58 -13.11
C ILE A 68 0.35 -6.48 -14.31
N GLY A 69 -0.06 -5.27 -14.68
CA GLY A 69 -1.02 -4.99 -15.74
C GLY A 69 -0.61 -5.56 -17.09
N VAL A 70 0.66 -5.37 -17.46
CA VAL A 70 1.23 -6.00 -18.69
C VAL A 70 1.05 -7.52 -18.69
N ARG A 71 1.17 -8.16 -17.53
CA ARG A 71 1.11 -9.62 -17.43
C ARG A 71 -0.31 -10.18 -17.40
N ILE A 72 -1.25 -9.47 -16.78
CA ILE A 72 -2.65 -9.89 -16.66
C ILE A 72 -3.55 -9.30 -17.77
N GLY A 73 -3.02 -8.44 -18.64
CA GLY A 73 -3.76 -7.83 -19.75
C GLY A 73 -4.72 -6.71 -19.30
N LEU A 74 -4.45 -6.03 -18.18
CA LEU A 74 -5.30 -4.95 -17.65
C LEU A 74 -4.50 -3.66 -17.48
N GLU A 75 -5.13 -2.53 -17.77
CA GLU A 75 -4.61 -1.21 -17.43
C GLU A 75 -5.04 -0.83 -16.01
N ALA A 76 -4.13 -0.22 -15.26
CA ALA A 76 -4.41 0.18 -13.88
C ALA A 76 -5.22 1.49 -13.83
N VAL A 77 -6.37 1.45 -13.16
CA VAL A 77 -7.13 2.65 -12.80
C VAL A 77 -6.50 3.26 -11.54
N VAL A 78 -6.13 4.53 -11.62
CA VAL A 78 -5.43 5.22 -10.54
C VAL A 78 -6.42 5.84 -9.56
N ASP A 79 -6.27 5.52 -8.27
CA ASP A 79 -7.06 6.11 -7.20
C ASP A 79 -6.16 6.63 -6.06
N PRO A 80 -6.06 7.97 -5.86
CA PRO A 80 -5.25 8.55 -4.79
C PRO A 80 -5.71 8.16 -3.38
N ARG A 81 -6.92 7.67 -3.20
CA ARG A 81 -7.41 7.17 -1.92
C ARG A 81 -6.69 5.89 -1.47
N LEU A 82 -5.95 5.23 -2.38
CA LEU A 82 -5.10 4.06 -2.09
C LEU A 82 -3.68 4.44 -1.64
N ARG A 83 -3.33 5.73 -1.49
CA ARG A 83 -2.02 6.18 -1.01
C ARG A 83 -1.66 5.58 0.34
N GLU A 84 -0.35 5.53 0.61
CA GLU A 84 0.21 5.26 1.95
C GLU A 84 -0.28 6.30 2.96
N ARG A 85 -0.16 5.97 4.24
CA ARG A 85 -0.29 6.96 5.32
C ARG A 85 0.66 8.12 5.09
N ASP A 86 0.15 9.33 5.19
CA ASP A 86 1.01 10.50 5.32
C ASP A 86 1.76 10.43 6.66
N VAL A 87 3.05 10.62 6.63
CA VAL A 87 3.89 10.65 7.83
C VAL A 87 4.42 12.06 8.13
N GLY A 88 3.84 13.06 7.48
CA GLY A 88 4.13 14.47 7.71
C GLY A 88 5.63 14.75 7.63
N ARG A 89 6.17 15.44 8.65
CA ARG A 89 7.58 15.84 8.72
C ARG A 89 8.58 14.68 8.82
N TRP A 90 8.13 13.43 9.02
CA TRP A 90 9.02 12.26 8.97
C TRP A 90 9.34 11.81 7.54
N THR A 91 8.65 12.36 6.53
CA THR A 91 8.89 12.06 5.13
C THR A 91 10.35 12.31 4.75
N GLY A 92 11.01 11.28 4.21
CA GLY A 92 12.42 11.31 3.81
C GLY A 92 13.43 11.07 4.95
N LEU A 93 13.01 11.12 6.22
CA LEU A 93 13.88 10.88 7.37
C LEU A 93 14.13 9.38 7.59
N ARG A 94 15.28 9.05 8.16
CA ARG A 94 15.57 7.71 8.70
C ARG A 94 15.06 7.60 10.13
N ALA A 95 14.75 6.39 10.58
CA ALA A 95 14.31 6.13 11.95
C ALA A 95 15.29 6.68 13.00
N ALA A 96 16.60 6.63 12.74
CA ALA A 96 17.63 7.19 13.62
C ALA A 96 17.54 8.73 13.73
N GLU A 97 17.16 9.41 12.67
CA GLU A 97 16.98 10.88 12.64
C GLU A 97 15.72 11.27 13.44
N ILE A 98 14.62 10.55 13.24
CA ILE A 98 13.38 10.73 13.99
C ILE A 98 13.61 10.45 15.48
N ARG A 99 14.36 9.40 15.82
CA ARG A 99 14.65 9.04 17.22
C ARG A 99 15.43 10.13 17.95
N ARG A 100 16.28 10.90 17.27
CA ARG A 100 17.01 12.02 17.90
C ARG A 100 16.12 13.17 18.28
N THR A 101 15.04 13.42 17.55
CA THR A 101 14.17 14.59 17.74
C THR A 101 12.82 14.25 18.38
N GLU A 102 12.30 13.05 18.12
CA GLU A 102 10.94 12.65 18.48
C GLU A 102 10.87 11.20 19.01
N ALA A 103 11.85 10.79 19.85
CA ALA A 103 11.95 9.41 20.34
C ALA A 103 10.65 8.89 20.98
N ALA A 104 9.99 9.70 21.80
CA ALA A 104 8.75 9.30 22.48
C ALA A 104 7.61 9.06 21.48
N LEU A 105 7.46 9.92 20.47
CA LEU A 105 6.44 9.77 19.44
C LEU A 105 6.70 8.55 18.56
N LEU A 106 7.97 8.33 18.16
CA LEU A 106 8.37 7.15 17.39
C LEU A 106 8.08 5.85 18.15
N LEU A 107 8.43 5.79 19.44
CA LEU A 107 8.16 4.62 20.28
C LEU A 107 6.66 4.32 20.40
N ARG A 108 5.82 5.34 20.59
CA ARG A 108 4.36 5.17 20.62
C ARG A 108 3.84 4.66 19.27
N PHE A 109 4.33 5.21 18.17
CA PHE A 109 3.97 4.75 16.83
C PHE A 109 4.35 3.28 16.59
N GLU A 110 5.55 2.86 17.04
CA GLU A 110 6.02 1.48 16.92
C GLU A 110 5.18 0.48 17.73
N ARG A 111 4.61 0.89 18.87
CA ARG A 111 3.71 0.08 19.71
C ARG A 111 2.35 -0.19 19.09
N ARG A 112 1.86 0.74 18.24
CA ARG A 112 0.56 0.63 17.55
C ARG A 112 -0.65 0.46 18.49
N ASP A 113 -0.59 1.05 19.65
CA ASP A 113 -1.64 1.01 20.67
C ASP A 113 -2.55 2.25 20.68
N ASP A 114 -2.25 3.23 19.83
CA ASP A 114 -3.00 4.48 19.70
C ASP A 114 -3.37 4.75 18.22
N PRO A 115 -4.62 4.46 17.82
CA PRO A 115 -5.07 4.62 16.43
C PRO A 115 -5.24 6.07 16.00
N ASP A 116 -5.22 7.02 16.94
CA ASP A 116 -5.30 8.46 16.66
C ASP A 116 -3.93 9.15 16.64
N LEU A 117 -2.86 8.40 16.93
CA LEU A 117 -1.51 8.93 16.89
C LEU A 117 -1.10 9.28 15.45
N ARG A 118 -0.61 10.52 15.27
CA ARG A 118 -0.19 11.08 13.98
C ARG A 118 1.33 11.14 13.87
N PRO A 119 1.98 10.19 13.16
CA PRO A 119 3.43 10.20 12.97
C PRO A 119 3.85 11.46 12.21
N GLY A 120 4.80 12.21 12.75
CA GLY A 120 5.27 13.46 12.16
C GLY A 120 4.19 14.51 11.89
N GLY A 121 3.02 14.42 12.53
CA GLY A 121 1.87 15.32 12.28
C GLY A 121 1.07 14.98 11.03
N GLY A 122 1.30 13.82 10.41
CA GLY A 122 0.57 13.32 9.25
C GLY A 122 -0.76 12.65 9.60
N GLU A 123 -1.10 11.55 8.93
CA GLU A 123 -2.33 10.78 9.15
C GLU A 123 -2.18 9.78 10.31
N SER A 124 -3.22 9.69 11.13
CA SER A 124 -3.41 8.58 12.08
C SER A 124 -3.91 7.31 11.37
N ASP A 125 -4.00 6.17 12.09
CA ASP A 125 -4.65 4.96 11.56
C ASP A 125 -6.13 5.22 11.26
N ASN A 126 -6.82 6.01 12.09
CA ASN A 126 -8.20 6.39 11.88
C ASN A 126 -8.38 7.31 10.66
N ASP A 127 -7.46 8.25 10.40
CA ASP A 127 -7.52 9.08 9.18
C ASP A 127 -7.32 8.23 7.92
N LEU A 128 -6.31 7.37 7.93
CA LEU A 128 -6.05 6.43 6.84
C LEU A 128 -7.29 5.55 6.58
N ALA A 129 -7.88 4.98 7.64
CA ALA A 129 -9.07 4.13 7.53
C ALA A 129 -10.27 4.90 6.97
N ARG A 130 -10.45 6.18 7.36
CA ARG A 130 -11.56 7.03 6.91
C ARG A 130 -11.55 7.28 5.40
N ARG A 131 -10.37 7.29 4.74
CA ARG A 131 -10.32 7.42 3.27
C ARG A 131 -10.27 6.07 2.53
N VAL A 132 -9.60 5.05 3.11
CA VAL A 132 -9.40 3.77 2.43
C VAL A 132 -10.63 2.87 2.48
N ARG A 133 -11.30 2.77 3.65
CA ARG A 133 -12.46 1.86 3.79
C ARG A 133 -13.62 2.20 2.84
N PRO A 134 -14.07 3.47 2.73
CA PRO A 134 -15.09 3.83 1.75
C PRO A 134 -14.63 3.57 0.30
N CYS A 135 -13.37 3.88 -0.04
CA CYS A 135 -12.82 3.60 -1.36
C CYS A 135 -12.96 2.10 -1.72
N LEU A 136 -12.49 1.19 -0.87
CA LEU A 136 -12.58 -0.25 -1.15
C LEU A 136 -14.03 -0.75 -1.15
N ALA A 137 -14.91 -0.18 -0.34
CA ALA A 137 -16.34 -0.49 -0.37
C ALA A 137 -17.00 -0.09 -1.69
N GLU A 138 -16.67 1.11 -2.22
CA GLU A 138 -17.13 1.58 -3.53
C GLU A 138 -16.61 0.69 -4.66
N LEU A 139 -15.32 0.33 -4.64
CA LEU A 139 -14.74 -0.58 -5.62
C LEU A 139 -15.41 -1.97 -5.55
N GLY A 140 -15.64 -2.49 -4.36
CA GLY A 140 -16.36 -3.76 -4.17
C GLY A 140 -17.78 -3.73 -4.70
N ALA A 141 -18.50 -2.62 -4.50
CA ALA A 141 -19.86 -2.43 -5.02
C ALA A 141 -19.90 -2.29 -6.53
N ALA A 142 -18.86 -1.71 -7.14
CA ALA A 142 -18.75 -1.58 -8.60
C ALA A 142 -18.43 -2.90 -9.32
N HIS A 143 -17.94 -3.92 -8.59
CA HIS A 143 -17.46 -5.19 -9.14
C HIS A 143 -18.14 -6.43 -8.51
N PRO A 144 -19.49 -6.54 -8.53
CA PRO A 144 -20.18 -7.64 -7.85
C PRO A 144 -19.84 -8.98 -8.47
N GLY A 145 -19.38 -9.94 -7.64
CA GLY A 145 -18.98 -11.28 -8.08
C GLY A 145 -17.65 -11.35 -8.83
N GLN A 146 -16.92 -10.25 -8.95
CA GLN A 146 -15.66 -10.15 -9.64
C GLN A 146 -14.47 -10.21 -8.69
N LYS A 147 -13.27 -10.42 -9.26
CA LYS A 147 -11.97 -10.38 -8.58
C LYS A 147 -11.17 -9.17 -9.05
N ILE A 148 -10.79 -8.29 -8.15
CA ILE A 148 -10.01 -7.11 -8.48
C ILE A 148 -8.68 -7.08 -7.74
N ALA A 149 -7.63 -6.56 -8.39
CA ALA A 149 -6.33 -6.32 -7.78
C ALA A 149 -6.15 -4.83 -7.46
N CYS A 150 -5.62 -4.52 -6.27
CA CYS A 150 -5.31 -3.15 -5.86
C CYS A 150 -3.84 -3.06 -5.41
N VAL A 151 -3.01 -2.32 -6.15
CA VAL A 151 -1.62 -2.06 -5.75
C VAL A 151 -1.57 -0.85 -4.83
N THR A 152 -1.12 -1.08 -3.61
CA THR A 152 -1.17 -0.10 -2.53
C THR A 152 0.07 -0.20 -1.63
N HIS A 153 -0.03 0.13 -0.35
CA HIS A 153 1.06 0.32 0.59
C HIS A 153 0.86 -0.47 1.88
N LEU A 154 1.93 -0.57 2.67
CA LEU A 154 1.94 -1.34 3.91
C LEU A 154 0.89 -0.85 4.94
N GLY A 155 0.75 0.47 5.12
CA GLY A 155 -0.23 1.03 6.03
C GLY A 155 -1.65 0.64 5.66
N VAL A 156 -1.99 0.69 4.37
CA VAL A 156 -3.30 0.28 3.86
C VAL A 156 -3.55 -1.21 4.07
N VAL A 157 -2.60 -2.07 3.71
CA VAL A 157 -2.72 -3.53 3.93
C VAL A 157 -2.96 -3.86 5.40
N ARG A 158 -2.28 -3.17 6.30
CA ARG A 158 -2.38 -3.36 7.76
C ARG A 158 -3.71 -2.94 8.38
N LEU A 159 -4.52 -2.12 7.71
CA LEU A 159 -5.89 -1.85 8.15
C LEU A 159 -6.80 -3.10 8.10
N PHE A 160 -6.45 -4.08 7.26
CA PHE A 160 -7.22 -5.30 7.03
C PHE A 160 -6.51 -6.57 7.54
N ALA A 161 -5.20 -6.51 7.66
CA ALA A 161 -4.36 -7.60 8.15
C ALA A 161 -3.29 -7.06 9.12
N PRO A 162 -3.68 -6.66 10.36
CA PRO A 162 -2.79 -5.96 11.31
C PRO A 162 -1.54 -6.75 11.70
N GLN A 163 -1.66 -8.08 11.77
CA GLN A 163 -0.57 -8.99 12.18
C GLN A 163 0.41 -9.32 11.05
N SER A 164 0.07 -8.99 9.80
CA SER A 164 0.98 -9.27 8.70
C SER A 164 2.13 -8.26 8.67
N ALA A 165 3.36 -8.78 8.61
CA ALA A 165 4.50 -8.04 8.08
C ALA A 165 4.59 -8.40 6.59
N PRO A 166 3.80 -7.73 5.73
CA PRO A 166 3.78 -8.11 4.34
C PRO A 166 5.13 -7.79 3.73
N ASP A 167 5.78 -8.83 3.24
CA ASP A 167 6.91 -8.70 2.33
C ASP A 167 6.49 -7.79 1.17
N PHE A 168 7.47 -7.16 0.49
CA PHE A 168 7.23 -6.34 -0.70
C PHE A 168 6.48 -7.08 -1.84
N ALA A 169 5.98 -8.25 -1.56
CA ALA A 169 5.32 -9.13 -2.52
C ALA A 169 4.12 -9.88 -1.92
N SER A 170 3.59 -9.49 -0.76
CA SER A 170 2.41 -10.15 -0.17
C SER A 170 1.10 -9.65 -0.76
N VAL A 171 0.12 -10.56 -0.81
CA VAL A 171 -1.27 -10.25 -1.16
C VAL A 171 -2.14 -10.52 0.05
N THR A 172 -3.04 -9.60 0.36
CA THR A 172 -4.10 -9.79 1.35
C THR A 172 -5.43 -9.79 0.62
N VAL A 173 -6.20 -10.85 0.79
CA VAL A 173 -7.52 -10.99 0.18
C VAL A 173 -8.56 -10.52 1.17
N ILE A 174 -9.42 -9.59 0.74
CA ILE A 174 -10.61 -9.13 1.45
C ILE A 174 -11.84 -9.52 0.64
N LYS A 175 -12.86 -10.03 1.34
CA LYS A 175 -14.17 -10.30 0.73
C LYS A 175 -15.08 -9.15 1.10
N GLY A 176 -15.61 -8.47 0.12
CA GLY A 176 -16.60 -7.41 0.24
C GLY A 176 -18.01 -7.96 0.36
#